data_2144a6301bd6e82106d5904532a6c7d7
#
_entry.id   2144a6301bd6e82106d5904532a6c7d7
#
_cell.length_a   1.000
_cell.length_b   1.000
_cell.length_c   1.000
_cell.angle_alpha   90.00
_cell.angle_beta   90.00
_cell.angle_gamma   90.00
#
_symmetry.space_group_name_H-M   'P 1'
#
loop_
_entity.id
_entity.type
_entity.pdbx_description
1 polymer ?
#
loop_
_entity_poly.entity_id
_entity_poly.type
_entity_poly.pdbx_seq_one_letter_code
_entity_poly.pdbx_strand_id
1 'polypeptide(L)'
;SEEYLGAALEGRRDSFILATKSMARDYAGMSQDVEISLSNLRTNYIDLYQLHNLPEKDFELAFGGGGAYRALSEAKAAGKIGHIGVTAHSLDALKRLVEEYGDRIETVMFPYNIVELQGREVLALARQKGIGTIAMKPLAGGNLEDWRLALRFIAASEVCDISIPGMGSPEEVERNAAVAEELSPLTKEELE
;
A
#
# COMPACT_ATOMS: atom_id res chain seq x y z
N SER A 1 8.97 11.59 6.71
CA SER A 1 9.16 10.16 7.12
C SER A 1 10.28 9.48 6.35
N GLU A 2 10.43 9.71 5.04
CA GLU A 2 11.46 9.04 4.21
C GLU A 2 12.90 9.25 4.74
N GLU A 3 13.27 10.47 5.12
CA GLU A 3 14.61 10.78 5.69
C GLU A 3 14.92 9.96 6.95
N TYR A 4 13.91 9.79 7.83
CA TYR A 4 14.08 8.97 9.05
C TYR A 4 14.25 7.50 8.70
N LEU A 5 13.46 6.99 7.74
CA LEU A 5 13.61 5.62 7.26
C LEU A 5 14.97 5.42 6.59
N GLY A 6 15.40 6.34 5.73
CA GLY A 6 16.71 6.29 5.09
C GLY A 6 17.86 6.20 6.09
N ALA A 7 17.81 6.99 7.17
CA ALA A 7 18.79 6.93 8.25
C ALA A 7 18.71 5.61 9.04
N ALA A 8 17.50 5.12 9.34
CA ALA A 8 17.30 3.90 10.12
C ALA A 8 17.67 2.63 9.36
N LEU A 9 17.56 2.64 8.02
CA LEU A 9 17.83 1.49 7.16
C LEU A 9 19.29 1.44 6.66
N GLU A 10 20.12 2.40 7.01
CA GLU A 10 21.52 2.42 6.60
C GLU A 10 22.24 1.12 6.99
N GLY A 11 22.87 0.45 6.02
CA GLY A 11 23.51 -0.85 6.17
C GLY A 11 22.57 -2.04 6.29
N ARG A 12 21.24 -1.85 6.24
CA ARG A 12 20.23 -2.92 6.36
C ARG A 12 19.15 -2.85 5.29
N ARG A 13 19.34 -2.06 4.24
CA ARG A 13 18.34 -1.80 3.19
C ARG A 13 17.70 -3.08 2.62
N ASP A 14 18.53 -4.09 2.36
CA ASP A 14 18.10 -5.34 1.72
C ASP A 14 17.29 -6.26 2.64
N SER A 15 17.21 -5.94 3.93
CA SER A 15 16.39 -6.69 4.90
C SER A 15 14.93 -6.24 4.94
N PHE A 16 14.54 -5.22 4.15
CA PHE A 16 13.23 -4.63 4.19
C PHE A 16 12.63 -4.45 2.80
N ILE A 17 11.32 -4.70 2.68
CA ILE A 17 10.52 -4.27 1.54
C ILE A 17 10.13 -2.81 1.79
N LEU A 18 10.64 -1.90 0.96
CA LEU A 18 10.45 -0.48 1.12
C LEU A 18 9.38 0.04 0.17
N ALA A 19 8.35 0.65 0.73
CA ALA A 19 7.26 1.24 -0.04
C ALA A 19 7.15 2.74 0.23
N THR A 20 6.96 3.52 -0.81
CA THR A 20 6.62 4.95 -0.71
C THR A 20 5.59 5.35 -1.76
N LYS A 21 5.20 6.63 -1.77
CA LYS A 21 4.14 7.12 -2.64
C LYS A 21 4.25 8.61 -2.89
N SER A 22 3.69 9.07 -4.02
CA SER A 22 3.64 10.48 -4.41
C SER A 22 2.24 10.91 -4.83
N MET A 23 1.94 12.19 -4.60
CA MET A 23 0.71 12.85 -5.05
C MET A 23 0.81 13.40 -6.47
N ALA A 24 1.96 13.34 -7.14
CA ALA A 24 2.12 13.80 -8.51
C ALA A 24 1.22 13.02 -9.48
N ARG A 25 0.66 13.72 -10.46
CA ARG A 25 -0.21 13.15 -11.49
C ARG A 25 0.39 13.24 -12.90
N ASP A 26 1.30 14.16 -13.10
CA ASP A 26 2.01 14.34 -14.38
C ASP A 26 3.39 13.69 -14.35
N TYR A 27 3.96 13.55 -15.54
CA TYR A 27 5.26 12.91 -15.73
C TYR A 27 6.40 13.63 -15.02
N ALA A 28 6.48 14.96 -15.14
CA ALA A 28 7.60 15.72 -14.62
C ALA A 28 7.63 15.70 -13.08
N GLY A 29 6.48 15.93 -12.44
CA GLY A 29 6.34 15.88 -10.99
C GLY A 29 6.66 14.49 -10.44
N MET A 30 6.12 13.43 -11.05
CA MET A 30 6.38 12.07 -10.60
C MET A 30 7.86 11.66 -10.79
N SER A 31 8.48 12.04 -11.91
CA SER A 31 9.91 11.77 -12.12
C SER A 31 10.76 12.45 -11.06
N GLN A 32 10.45 13.71 -10.72
CA GLN A 32 11.15 14.43 -9.65
C GLN A 32 10.94 13.79 -8.28
N ASP A 33 9.70 13.41 -7.95
CA ASP A 33 9.37 12.79 -6.67
C ASP A 33 10.07 11.43 -6.48
N VAL A 34 10.24 10.63 -7.53
CA VAL A 34 11.02 9.39 -7.46
C VAL A 34 12.47 9.67 -7.08
N GLU A 35 13.13 10.67 -7.68
CA GLU A 35 14.51 11.03 -7.36
C GLU A 35 14.64 11.57 -5.93
N ILE A 36 13.68 12.40 -5.49
CA ILE A 36 13.62 12.91 -4.12
C ILE A 36 13.45 11.76 -3.12
N SER A 37 12.55 10.82 -3.40
CA SER A 37 12.33 9.67 -2.53
C SER A 37 13.59 8.79 -2.42
N LEU A 38 14.26 8.50 -3.53
CA LEU A 38 15.53 7.76 -3.53
C LEU A 38 16.60 8.46 -2.68
N SER A 39 16.72 9.78 -2.84
CA SER A 39 17.66 10.60 -2.05
C SER A 39 17.33 10.59 -0.56
N ASN A 40 16.06 10.84 -0.19
CA ASN A 40 15.62 10.86 1.19
C ASN A 40 15.79 9.51 1.88
N LEU A 41 15.47 8.43 1.16
CA LEU A 41 15.58 7.04 1.63
C LEU A 41 17.01 6.50 1.59
N ARG A 42 17.97 7.29 1.06
CA ARG A 42 19.39 6.92 0.94
C ARG A 42 19.59 5.58 0.24
N THR A 43 18.85 5.34 -0.83
CA THR A 43 18.87 4.09 -1.59
C THR A 43 18.82 4.37 -3.10
N ASN A 44 19.23 3.39 -3.88
CA ASN A 44 19.10 3.41 -5.34
C ASN A 44 17.90 2.60 -5.84
N TYR A 45 17.12 1.98 -4.92
CA TYR A 45 16.00 1.12 -5.26
C TYR A 45 14.89 1.18 -4.21
N ILE A 46 13.64 1.25 -4.68
CA ILE A 46 12.42 1.21 -3.86
C ILE A 46 11.58 0.04 -4.37
N ASP A 47 11.18 -0.87 -3.48
CA ASP A 47 10.44 -2.08 -3.88
C ASP A 47 9.06 -1.76 -4.44
N LEU A 48 8.31 -0.84 -3.82
CA LEU A 48 6.98 -0.44 -4.25
C LEU A 48 6.83 1.07 -4.26
N TYR A 49 6.50 1.64 -5.42
CA TYR A 49 6.16 3.05 -5.55
C TYR A 49 4.71 3.23 -5.94
N GLN A 50 3.94 4.05 -5.20
CA GLN A 50 2.49 4.14 -5.38
C GLN A 50 2.03 5.54 -5.80
N LEU A 51 1.07 5.59 -6.72
CA LEU A 51 0.21 6.77 -6.93
C LEU A 51 -0.66 6.96 -5.69
N HIS A 52 -0.44 8.03 -4.94
CA HIS A 52 -1.07 8.25 -3.65
C HIS A 52 -2.45 8.86 -3.78
N ASN A 53 -3.47 8.21 -3.19
CA ASN A 53 -4.84 8.71 -3.13
C ASN A 53 -5.33 9.24 -4.49
N LEU A 54 -5.33 8.37 -5.50
CA LEU A 54 -5.70 8.72 -6.86
C LEU A 54 -7.21 8.78 -7.00
N PRO A 55 -7.82 9.97 -7.15
CA PRO A 55 -9.24 10.10 -7.38
C PRO A 55 -9.57 9.86 -8.86
N GLU A 56 -10.78 9.43 -9.16
CA GLU A 56 -11.23 9.08 -10.52
C GLU A 56 -11.02 10.18 -11.54
N LYS A 57 -11.22 11.45 -11.14
CA LYS A 57 -11.04 12.62 -12.01
C LYS A 57 -9.62 12.79 -12.54
N ASP A 58 -8.63 12.19 -11.88
CA ASP A 58 -7.21 12.30 -12.21
C ASP A 58 -6.71 11.09 -13.03
N PHE A 59 -7.54 10.08 -13.30
CA PHE A 59 -7.12 8.85 -14.00
C PHE A 59 -6.58 9.13 -15.39
N GLU A 60 -7.31 9.90 -16.20
CA GLU A 60 -6.89 10.26 -17.55
C GLU A 60 -5.55 11.01 -17.56
N LEU A 61 -5.33 11.90 -16.58
CA LEU A 61 -4.07 12.60 -16.44
C LEU A 61 -2.96 11.63 -15.99
N ALA A 62 -3.19 10.85 -14.94
CA ALA A 62 -2.18 9.99 -14.34
C ALA A 62 -1.73 8.84 -15.27
N PHE A 63 -2.68 8.22 -15.99
CA PHE A 63 -2.42 7.10 -16.91
C PHE A 63 -2.25 7.50 -18.37
N GLY A 64 -2.44 8.77 -18.72
CA GLY A 64 -2.22 9.29 -20.06
C GLY A 64 -0.74 9.32 -20.46
N GLY A 65 -0.44 9.62 -21.73
CA GLY A 65 0.92 9.58 -22.27
C GLY A 65 1.93 10.55 -21.64
N GLY A 66 1.46 11.62 -20.99
CA GLY A 66 2.26 12.58 -20.22
C GLY A 66 2.08 12.44 -18.71
N GLY A 67 1.48 11.34 -18.25
CA GLY A 67 1.08 11.14 -16.86
C GLY A 67 2.14 10.49 -15.99
N ALA A 68 1.84 10.46 -14.69
CA ALA A 68 2.71 9.92 -13.66
C ALA A 68 3.01 8.43 -13.84
N TYR A 69 2.08 7.65 -14.37
CA TYR A 69 2.30 6.22 -14.65
C TYR A 69 3.45 5.98 -15.62
N ARG A 70 3.61 6.84 -16.67
CA ARG A 70 4.73 6.75 -17.58
C ARG A 70 6.06 6.95 -16.86
N ALA A 71 6.15 7.95 -15.97
CA ALA A 71 7.36 8.19 -15.18
C ALA A 71 7.71 6.98 -14.29
N LEU A 72 6.71 6.37 -13.62
CA LEU A 72 6.92 5.16 -12.84
C LEU A 72 7.35 3.97 -13.72
N SER A 73 6.77 3.80 -14.90
CA SER A 73 7.14 2.74 -15.84
C SER A 73 8.59 2.87 -16.30
N GLU A 74 9.04 4.10 -16.60
CA GLU A 74 10.42 4.39 -16.96
C GLU A 74 11.37 4.18 -15.77
N ALA A 75 11.00 4.61 -14.57
CA ALA A 75 11.76 4.35 -13.33
C ALA A 75 11.89 2.84 -13.05
N LYS A 76 10.84 2.06 -13.30
CA LYS A 76 10.86 0.59 -13.19
C LYS A 76 11.79 -0.01 -14.23
N ALA A 77 11.70 0.40 -15.46
CA ALA A 77 12.60 -0.06 -16.54
C ALA A 77 14.08 0.28 -16.27
N ALA A 78 14.32 1.40 -15.58
CA ALA A 78 15.67 1.81 -15.14
C ALA A 78 16.15 1.10 -13.86
N GLY A 79 15.34 0.23 -13.26
CA GLY A 79 15.68 -0.50 -12.03
C GLY A 79 15.67 0.34 -10.75
N LYS A 80 15.06 1.54 -10.79
CA LYS A 80 14.92 2.43 -9.63
C LYS A 80 13.78 2.03 -8.71
N ILE A 81 12.73 1.44 -9.27
CA ILE A 81 11.60 0.89 -8.51
C ILE A 81 11.28 -0.53 -8.98
N GLY A 82 10.74 -1.35 -8.08
CA GLY A 82 10.37 -2.74 -8.38
C GLY A 82 8.95 -2.87 -8.90
N HIS A 83 8.00 -2.30 -8.19
CA HIS A 83 6.57 -2.45 -8.45
C HIS A 83 5.84 -1.11 -8.44
N ILE A 84 4.77 -1.04 -9.23
CA ILE A 84 3.89 0.14 -9.32
C ILE A 84 2.56 -0.18 -8.65
N GLY A 85 2.15 0.65 -7.69
CA GLY A 85 0.87 0.51 -7.02
C GLY A 85 0.04 1.79 -7.02
N VAL A 86 -1.18 1.68 -6.54
CA VAL A 86 -2.09 2.81 -6.36
C VAL A 86 -2.77 2.73 -5.01
N THR A 87 -2.98 3.86 -4.36
CA THR A 87 -3.82 3.95 -3.17
C THR A 87 -5.10 4.71 -3.48
N ALA A 88 -6.23 4.23 -2.97
CA ALA A 88 -7.54 4.87 -3.13
C ALA A 88 -8.29 4.92 -1.80
N HIS A 89 -9.18 5.90 -1.65
CA HIS A 89 -10.10 6.03 -0.51
C HIS A 89 -11.57 5.94 -0.92
N SER A 90 -11.88 6.11 -2.22
CA SER A 90 -13.21 5.92 -2.79
C SER A 90 -13.35 4.49 -3.30
N LEU A 91 -14.49 3.86 -3.01
CA LEU A 91 -14.80 2.52 -3.53
C LEU A 91 -14.94 2.54 -5.07
N ASP A 92 -15.52 3.60 -5.63
CA ASP A 92 -15.66 3.74 -7.07
C ASP A 92 -14.29 3.88 -7.75
N ALA A 93 -13.38 4.66 -7.14
CA ALA A 93 -12.00 4.75 -7.62
C ALA A 93 -11.29 3.39 -7.56
N LEU A 94 -11.41 2.63 -6.46
CA LEU A 94 -10.83 1.30 -6.34
C LEU A 94 -11.37 0.36 -7.43
N LYS A 95 -12.69 0.36 -7.62
CA LYS A 95 -13.35 -0.49 -8.64
C LYS A 95 -12.83 -0.18 -10.03
N ARG A 96 -12.84 1.09 -10.43
CA ARG A 96 -12.35 1.50 -11.75
C ARG A 96 -10.85 1.20 -11.94
N LEU A 97 -10.02 1.38 -10.90
CA LEU A 97 -8.60 1.02 -10.96
C LEU A 97 -8.41 -0.46 -11.28
N VAL A 98 -9.14 -1.33 -10.59
CA VAL A 98 -9.04 -2.79 -10.77
C VAL A 98 -9.62 -3.23 -12.11
N GLU A 99 -10.75 -2.65 -12.56
CA GLU A 99 -11.44 -3.04 -13.78
C GLU A 99 -10.77 -2.50 -15.04
N GLU A 100 -10.41 -1.21 -15.05
CA GLU A 100 -9.96 -0.47 -16.25
C GLU A 100 -8.43 -0.37 -16.36
N TYR A 101 -7.71 -0.40 -15.23
CA TYR A 101 -6.24 -0.19 -15.19
C TYR A 101 -5.49 -1.35 -14.53
N GLY A 102 -6.15 -2.47 -14.27
CA GLY A 102 -5.55 -3.60 -13.56
C GLY A 102 -4.35 -4.24 -14.25
N ASP A 103 -4.19 -4.06 -15.56
CA ASP A 103 -3.04 -4.49 -16.35
C ASP A 103 -1.81 -3.58 -16.18
N ARG A 104 -1.97 -2.41 -15.58
CA ARG A 104 -0.94 -1.39 -15.40
C ARG A 104 -0.43 -1.27 -13.98
N ILE A 105 -1.15 -1.82 -13.01
CA ILE A 105 -0.86 -1.72 -11.57
C ILE A 105 -0.63 -3.09 -10.97
N GLU A 106 0.32 -3.19 -10.06
CA GLU A 106 0.69 -4.45 -9.42
C GLU A 106 0.15 -4.55 -8.00
N THR A 107 -0.19 -3.41 -7.38
CA THR A 107 -0.83 -3.40 -6.06
C THR A 107 -1.90 -2.31 -5.97
N VAL A 108 -2.92 -2.59 -5.16
CA VAL A 108 -3.90 -1.60 -4.70
C VAL A 108 -3.90 -1.55 -3.18
N MET A 109 -3.99 -0.32 -2.64
CA MET A 109 -4.12 -0.09 -1.20
C MET A 109 -5.43 0.62 -0.91
N PHE A 110 -6.23 0.05 -0.01
CA PHE A 110 -7.57 0.54 0.33
C PHE A 110 -7.86 0.39 1.83
N PRO A 111 -8.70 1.26 2.45
CA PRO A 111 -9.18 1.03 3.81
C PRO A 111 -9.93 -0.30 3.91
N TYR A 112 -9.44 -1.18 4.78
CA TYR A 112 -10.10 -2.46 5.04
C TYR A 112 -9.78 -2.92 6.46
N ASN A 113 -10.83 -3.14 7.24
CA ASN A 113 -10.74 -3.61 8.62
C ASN A 113 -12.09 -4.23 9.03
N ILE A 114 -12.20 -4.73 10.25
CA ILE A 114 -13.39 -5.43 10.75
C ILE A 114 -14.69 -4.60 10.71
N VAL A 115 -14.60 -3.27 10.68
CA VAL A 115 -15.76 -2.36 10.61
C VAL A 115 -15.89 -1.65 9.26
N GLU A 116 -14.90 -1.75 8.37
CA GLU A 116 -14.89 -1.16 7.03
C GLU A 116 -14.71 -2.27 5.98
N LEU A 117 -15.82 -2.92 5.58
CA LEU A 117 -15.82 -4.09 4.69
C LEU A 117 -16.24 -3.77 3.25
N GLN A 118 -16.55 -2.51 2.94
CA GLN A 118 -17.10 -2.09 1.64
C GLN A 118 -16.18 -2.40 0.44
N GLY A 119 -14.87 -2.52 0.66
CA GLY A 119 -13.91 -2.87 -0.38
C GLY A 119 -13.76 -4.36 -0.67
N ARG A 120 -14.41 -5.26 0.11
CA ARG A 120 -14.13 -6.70 0.10
C ARG A 120 -14.26 -7.34 -1.28
N GLU A 121 -15.34 -7.06 -2.00
CA GLU A 121 -15.60 -7.66 -3.31
C GLU A 121 -14.57 -7.20 -4.36
N VAL A 122 -14.22 -5.92 -4.33
CA VAL A 122 -13.26 -5.35 -5.29
C VAL A 122 -11.83 -5.81 -4.97
N LEU A 123 -11.46 -5.95 -3.69
CA LEU A 123 -10.18 -6.51 -3.28
C LEU A 123 -10.07 -7.99 -3.69
N ALA A 124 -11.16 -8.77 -3.55
CA ALA A 124 -11.21 -10.15 -4.06
C ALA A 124 -11.00 -10.20 -5.58
N LEU A 125 -11.64 -9.29 -6.33
CA LEU A 125 -11.45 -9.19 -7.78
C LEU A 125 -10.01 -8.80 -8.13
N ALA A 126 -9.39 -7.89 -7.39
CA ALA A 126 -7.99 -7.50 -7.58
C ALA A 126 -7.06 -8.73 -7.44
N ARG A 127 -7.24 -9.52 -6.39
CA ARG A 127 -6.47 -10.76 -6.21
C ARG A 127 -6.67 -11.77 -7.32
N GLN A 128 -7.91 -11.95 -7.80
CA GLN A 128 -8.19 -12.83 -8.94
C GLN A 128 -7.47 -12.39 -10.21
N LYS A 129 -7.23 -11.08 -10.37
CA LYS A 129 -6.46 -10.52 -11.48
C LYS A 129 -4.93 -10.52 -11.23
N GLY A 130 -4.45 -11.06 -10.11
CA GLY A 130 -3.03 -11.08 -9.76
C GLY A 130 -2.50 -9.74 -9.23
N ILE A 131 -3.39 -8.83 -8.81
CA ILE A 131 -3.03 -7.55 -8.21
C ILE A 131 -2.94 -7.74 -6.69
N GLY A 132 -1.78 -7.44 -6.10
CA GLY A 132 -1.56 -7.51 -4.66
C GLY A 132 -2.44 -6.50 -3.91
N THR A 133 -2.94 -6.89 -2.74
CA THR A 133 -3.88 -6.08 -1.96
C THR A 133 -3.30 -5.68 -0.61
N ILE A 134 -3.38 -4.39 -0.30
CA ILE A 134 -2.83 -3.82 0.94
C ILE A 134 -3.96 -3.15 1.72
N ALA A 135 -4.21 -3.64 2.94
CA ALA A 135 -5.16 -3.03 3.87
C ALA A 135 -4.53 -1.83 4.59
N MET A 136 -5.02 -0.63 4.34
CA MET A 136 -4.72 0.53 5.17
C MET A 136 -5.78 0.74 6.25
N LYS A 137 -5.41 1.47 7.31
CA LYS A 137 -6.27 1.69 8.50
C LYS A 137 -6.76 0.39 9.16
N PRO A 138 -5.92 -0.62 9.35
CA PRO A 138 -6.33 -1.89 9.94
C PRO A 138 -6.95 -1.73 11.33
N LEU A 139 -6.59 -0.67 12.06
CA LEU A 139 -7.10 -0.34 13.39
C LEU A 139 -8.16 0.80 13.35
N ALA A 140 -8.82 1.02 12.19
CA ALA A 140 -9.82 2.07 11.97
C ALA A 140 -9.35 3.46 12.46
N GLY A 141 -8.08 3.81 12.21
CA GLY A 141 -7.48 5.07 12.68
C GLY A 141 -7.21 5.11 14.19
N GLY A 142 -7.14 3.98 14.85
CA GLY A 142 -6.93 3.85 16.30
C GLY A 142 -8.24 3.73 17.10
N ASN A 143 -9.39 3.62 16.42
CA ASN A 143 -10.70 3.46 17.10
C ASN A 143 -11.00 2.02 17.52
N LEU A 144 -10.25 1.03 17.05
CA LEU A 144 -10.39 -0.36 17.48
C LEU A 144 -9.46 -0.63 18.66
N GLU A 145 -10.04 -0.84 19.84
CA GLU A 145 -9.30 -1.12 21.08
C GLU A 145 -8.65 -2.50 21.05
N ASP A 146 -9.37 -3.51 20.53
CA ASP A 146 -8.80 -4.85 20.32
C ASP A 146 -7.98 -4.91 19.02
N TRP A 147 -6.76 -4.37 19.12
CA TRP A 147 -5.80 -4.35 18.01
C TRP A 147 -5.39 -5.77 17.59
N ARG A 148 -5.37 -6.74 18.50
CA ARG A 148 -5.00 -8.13 18.20
C ARG A 148 -6.06 -8.80 17.33
N LEU A 149 -7.32 -8.66 17.69
CA LEU A 149 -8.45 -9.15 16.91
C LEU A 149 -8.47 -8.48 15.53
N ALA A 150 -8.31 -7.15 15.48
CA ALA A 150 -8.33 -6.39 14.24
C ALA A 150 -7.22 -6.83 13.24
N LEU A 151 -6.00 -7.05 13.72
CA LEU A 151 -4.91 -7.52 12.87
C LEU A 151 -5.08 -8.98 12.46
N ARG A 152 -5.54 -9.86 13.36
CA ARG A 152 -5.86 -11.26 13.04
C ARG A 152 -6.98 -11.36 12.03
N PHE A 153 -8.00 -10.49 12.12
CA PHE A 153 -9.08 -10.43 11.13
C PHE A 153 -8.55 -10.20 9.71
N ILE A 154 -7.63 -9.25 9.53
CA ILE A 154 -7.05 -8.98 8.21
C ILE A 154 -6.15 -10.13 7.78
N ALA A 155 -5.33 -10.67 8.67
CA ALA A 155 -4.43 -11.78 8.37
C ALA A 155 -5.19 -13.08 7.99
N ALA A 156 -6.40 -13.28 8.54
CA ALA A 156 -7.30 -14.36 8.18
C ALA A 156 -8.13 -14.05 6.91
N SER A 157 -8.09 -12.82 6.41
CA SER A 157 -8.88 -12.40 5.26
C SER A 157 -8.29 -12.93 3.95
N GLU A 158 -9.11 -13.59 3.15
CA GLU A 158 -8.71 -14.08 1.83
C GLU A 158 -8.57 -12.96 0.78
N VAL A 159 -8.92 -11.72 1.14
CA VAL A 159 -8.91 -10.58 0.21
C VAL A 159 -7.78 -9.58 0.45
N CYS A 160 -6.95 -9.79 1.48
CA CYS A 160 -5.81 -8.93 1.77
C CYS A 160 -4.52 -9.74 1.89
N ASP A 161 -3.45 -9.26 1.25
CA ASP A 161 -2.13 -9.87 1.32
C ASP A 161 -1.29 -9.26 2.45
N ILE A 162 -1.44 -7.94 2.68
CA ILE A 162 -0.63 -7.19 3.64
C ILE A 162 -1.52 -6.20 4.40
N SER A 163 -1.27 -6.00 5.69
CA SER A 163 -1.82 -4.88 6.47
C SER A 163 -0.71 -3.91 6.89
N ILE A 164 -1.03 -2.61 6.90
CA ILE A 164 -0.08 -1.57 7.29
C ILE A 164 -0.64 -0.74 8.45
N PRO A 165 -0.53 -1.22 9.69
CA PRO A 165 -0.91 -0.45 10.87
C PRO A 165 -0.01 0.78 11.02
N GLY A 166 -0.58 1.93 11.36
CA GLY A 166 0.19 3.07 11.85
C GLY A 166 0.74 2.76 13.24
N MET A 167 2.02 3.11 13.48
CA MET A 167 2.70 2.87 14.74
C MET A 167 3.40 4.15 15.19
N GLY A 168 3.14 4.57 16.42
CA GLY A 168 3.69 5.80 17.02
C GLY A 168 4.77 5.54 18.06
N SER A 169 5.00 4.27 18.45
CA SER A 169 6.01 3.91 19.44
C SER A 169 6.66 2.54 19.15
N PRO A 170 7.84 2.27 19.71
CA PRO A 170 8.49 0.96 19.63
C PRO A 170 7.60 -0.17 20.18
N GLU A 171 6.88 0.07 21.27
CA GLU A 171 5.96 -0.91 21.88
C GLU A 171 4.83 -1.29 20.93
N GLU A 172 4.34 -0.34 20.12
CA GLU A 172 3.34 -0.63 19.09
C GLU A 172 3.90 -1.48 17.96
N VAL A 173 5.16 -1.27 17.59
CA VAL A 173 5.85 -2.12 16.61
C VAL A 173 5.97 -3.55 17.13
N GLU A 174 6.48 -3.71 18.35
CA GLU A 174 6.69 -5.03 18.97
C GLU A 174 5.37 -5.80 19.12
N ARG A 175 4.33 -5.16 19.65
CA ARG A 175 3.02 -5.81 19.83
C ARG A 175 2.35 -6.19 18.51
N ASN A 176 2.48 -5.36 17.46
CA ASN A 176 1.90 -5.65 16.15
C ASN A 176 2.69 -6.78 15.46
N ALA A 177 4.02 -6.81 15.61
CA ALA A 177 4.86 -7.90 15.11
C ALA A 177 4.52 -9.22 15.79
N ALA A 178 4.31 -9.23 17.11
CA ALA A 178 3.94 -10.43 17.86
C ALA A 178 2.63 -11.09 17.36
N VAL A 179 1.68 -10.30 16.84
CA VAL A 179 0.47 -10.87 16.21
C VAL A 179 0.83 -11.67 14.97
N ALA A 180 1.77 -11.19 14.16
CA ALA A 180 2.18 -11.89 12.95
C ALA A 180 2.97 -13.19 13.26
N GLU A 181 3.68 -13.23 14.38
CA GLU A 181 4.40 -14.43 14.83
C GLU A 181 3.47 -15.49 15.45
N GLU A 182 2.37 -15.06 16.05
CA GLU A 182 1.41 -15.91 16.76
C GLU A 182 0.01 -15.91 16.09
N LEU A 183 -0.03 -15.95 14.75
CA LEU A 183 -1.31 -16.00 14.04
C LEU A 183 -2.10 -17.25 14.41
N SER A 184 -3.23 -17.03 15.07
CA SER A 184 -4.22 -18.07 15.39
C SER A 184 -5.52 -17.81 14.63
N PRO A 185 -6.25 -18.85 14.18
CA PRO A 185 -7.55 -18.68 13.54
C PRO A 185 -8.50 -17.89 14.44
N LEU A 186 -9.41 -17.14 13.82
CA LEU A 186 -10.50 -16.50 14.57
C LEU A 186 -11.46 -17.57 15.13
N THR A 187 -11.89 -17.39 16.35
CA THR A 187 -12.92 -18.24 16.97
C THR A 187 -14.32 -17.88 16.41
N LYS A 188 -15.30 -18.73 16.66
CA LYS A 188 -16.70 -18.44 16.26
C LYS A 188 -17.25 -17.20 16.95
N GLU A 189 -16.89 -16.99 18.22
CA GLU A 189 -17.32 -15.83 19.03
C GLU A 189 -16.68 -14.52 18.53
N GLU A 190 -15.46 -14.60 17.98
CA GLU A 190 -14.78 -13.44 17.37
C GLU A 190 -15.31 -13.10 15.95
N LEU A 191 -16.09 -13.99 15.35
CA LEU A 191 -16.70 -13.80 14.04
C LEU A 191 -18.17 -13.31 14.11
N GLU A 192 -18.81 -13.38 15.28
CA GLU A 192 -20.16 -12.91 15.58
C GLU A 192 -20.17 -11.46 16.11
#